data_f54c6656cf3efeb91dd076f93100bac9
#
_entry.id   f54c6656cf3efeb91dd076f93100bac9
#
_cell.length_a   1.000
_cell.length_b   1.000
_cell.length_c   1.000
_cell.angle_alpha   90.00
_cell.angle_beta   90.00
_cell.angle_gamma   90.00
#
_symmetry.space_group_name_H-M   'P 1'
#
loop_
_entity.id
_entity.type
_entity.pdbx_description
1 polymer ?
#
loop_
_entity_poly.entity_id
_entity_poly.type
_entity_poly.pdbx_seq_one_letter_code
_entity_poly.pdbx_strand_id
1 'polypeptide(L)'
;MQIKTNNNSQSYRSWPIFWVAFMRLFYVSIFERALFNFLLWDEKISEPTLGFISSAGAIAYIFAPILGQFITSKIGIRNALIFTSIITPLLTGLQIIFFEPWFLIICRVSLGLVMGLYWPNCMNLLSRWQKISTREKAKRNFRNFNFSWNFGFIFGLLFGYVWAFFLNDYISLILSWSLSFILIPISFFINKDSVIQIPKEEIEIHLENPVIEEDFKMLTKADSKPSMMSFPILFSWIGIIFLATSKSIFQFTYPFFLIANSLESNSTYLVQGGIQLAQLAGLTWINQMNVYKRKSSAIISIFALVVITFSIFSVGSIWYIAIIFSVSGLFFGFIHGTSMKIMLDYGATKNTGRYSMINEIVIGIGFGVTPIVAGYIVAVNLYFIFVFILVSGITFLIIQTYLSRNVKKSKETS
;
A
#
# COMPACT_ATOMS: atom_id res chain seq x y z
N MET A 1 41.31 30.71 -9.57
CA MET A 1 39.98 30.89 -10.18
C MET A 1 38.96 30.37 -9.19
N GLN A 2 38.33 31.25 -8.41
CA GLN A 2 37.33 30.81 -7.41
C GLN A 2 36.03 30.54 -8.15
N ILE A 3 35.67 29.26 -8.23
CA ILE A 3 34.34 28.82 -8.70
C ILE A 3 33.35 29.31 -7.64
N LYS A 4 32.61 30.39 -7.97
CA LYS A 4 31.43 30.77 -7.22
C LYS A 4 30.42 29.65 -7.33
N THR A 5 30.39 28.78 -6.32
CA THR A 5 29.26 27.83 -6.13
C THR A 5 28.01 28.68 -5.91
N ASN A 6 27.20 28.74 -6.94
CA ASN A 6 25.90 29.41 -6.89
C ASN A 6 25.01 28.58 -5.96
N ASN A 7 25.05 28.88 -4.66
CA ASN A 7 24.27 28.25 -3.60
C ASN A 7 22.77 28.62 -3.69
N ASN A 8 22.20 28.61 -4.87
CA ASN A 8 20.75 28.55 -5.06
C ASN A 8 20.28 27.10 -4.82
N SER A 9 20.41 26.62 -3.57
CA SER A 9 19.71 25.42 -3.17
C SER A 9 18.21 25.66 -3.38
N GLN A 10 17.67 25.16 -4.48
CA GLN A 10 16.25 25.27 -4.78
C GLN A 10 15.47 24.68 -3.60
N SER A 11 14.90 25.58 -2.79
CA SER A 11 14.17 25.22 -1.58
C SER A 11 12.82 24.66 -1.99
N TYR A 12 12.65 23.34 -1.89
CA TYR A 12 11.34 22.69 -2.06
C TYR A 12 10.67 22.43 -0.70
N ARG A 13 9.36 22.50 -0.70
CA ARG A 13 8.53 22.18 0.47
C ARG A 13 8.05 20.74 0.38
N SER A 14 8.44 19.87 1.31
CA SER A 14 8.03 18.46 1.34
C SER A 14 6.76 18.23 2.17
N TRP A 15 6.45 19.09 3.12
CA TRP A 15 5.32 18.91 4.03
C TRP A 15 3.94 18.75 3.35
N PRO A 16 3.61 19.41 2.20
CA PRO A 16 2.30 19.26 1.60
C PRO A 16 2.03 17.82 1.16
N ILE A 17 3.03 17.13 0.60
CA ILE A 17 2.90 15.73 0.19
C ILE A 17 2.68 14.82 1.40
N PHE A 18 3.32 15.10 2.53
CA PHE A 18 3.13 14.31 3.77
C PHE A 18 1.71 14.47 4.31
N TRP A 19 1.21 15.71 4.33
CA TRP A 19 -0.15 15.98 4.77
C TRP A 19 -1.22 15.46 3.81
N VAL A 20 -1.00 15.57 2.49
CA VAL A 20 -1.92 14.98 1.51
C VAL A 20 -1.94 13.45 1.67
N ALA A 21 -0.79 12.79 1.87
CA ALA A 21 -0.72 11.36 2.10
C ALA A 21 -1.43 10.95 3.41
N PHE A 22 -1.19 11.70 4.49
CA PHE A 22 -1.86 11.47 5.77
C PHE A 22 -3.38 11.62 5.66
N MET A 23 -3.86 12.78 5.22
CA MET A 23 -5.28 13.08 5.15
C MET A 23 -6.03 12.16 4.20
N ARG A 24 -5.38 11.78 3.08
CA ARG A 24 -5.97 10.84 2.15
C ARG A 24 -6.23 9.48 2.79
N LEU A 25 -5.25 8.92 3.47
CA LEU A 25 -5.43 7.62 4.12
C LEU A 25 -6.28 7.71 5.38
N PHE A 26 -6.28 8.86 6.05
CA PHE A 26 -7.12 9.12 7.20
C PHE A 26 -8.61 9.02 6.84
N TYR A 27 -9.08 9.81 5.87
CA TYR A 27 -10.49 9.78 5.51
C TYR A 27 -10.88 8.48 4.78
N VAL A 28 -10.01 7.96 3.89
CA VAL A 28 -10.30 6.73 3.13
C VAL A 28 -10.47 5.53 4.04
N SER A 29 -9.65 5.38 5.08
CA SER A 29 -9.77 4.24 6.00
C SER A 29 -11.07 4.26 6.79
N ILE A 30 -11.60 5.44 7.13
CA ILE A 30 -12.92 5.60 7.74
C ILE A 30 -13.99 5.27 6.70
N PHE A 31 -13.94 5.96 5.57
CA PHE A 31 -14.95 5.89 4.51
C PHE A 31 -15.15 4.47 3.98
N GLU A 32 -14.05 3.80 3.62
CA GLU A 32 -14.09 2.44 3.08
C GLU A 32 -14.71 1.45 4.06
N ARG A 33 -14.38 1.60 5.34
CA ARG A 33 -14.93 0.71 6.35
C ARG A 33 -16.38 1.04 6.68
N ALA A 34 -16.71 2.32 6.85
CA ALA A 34 -18.07 2.77 7.09
C ALA A 34 -19.01 2.37 5.94
N LEU A 35 -18.57 2.56 4.68
CA LEU A 35 -19.38 2.18 3.52
C LEU A 35 -19.60 0.66 3.46
N PHE A 36 -18.56 -0.14 3.69
CA PHE A 36 -18.71 -1.59 3.71
C PHE A 36 -19.68 -2.04 4.80
N ASN A 37 -19.54 -1.50 6.02
CA ASN A 37 -20.41 -1.82 7.14
C ASN A 37 -21.85 -1.39 6.84
N PHE A 38 -22.06 -0.16 6.40
CA PHE A 38 -23.40 0.36 6.05
C PHE A 38 -24.08 -0.51 4.99
N LEU A 39 -23.36 -0.88 3.91
CA LEU A 39 -23.91 -1.73 2.86
C LEU A 39 -24.25 -3.15 3.38
N LEU A 40 -23.52 -3.66 4.35
CA LEU A 40 -23.72 -5.00 4.87
C LEU A 40 -24.77 -5.05 5.97
N TRP A 41 -24.80 -4.10 6.92
CA TRP A 41 -25.72 -4.11 8.08
C TRP A 41 -27.06 -3.43 7.77
N ASP A 42 -27.04 -2.26 7.11
CA ASP A 42 -28.20 -1.45 6.85
C ASP A 42 -28.86 -1.78 5.51
N GLU A 43 -28.09 -1.77 4.41
CA GLU A 43 -28.61 -2.05 3.06
C GLU A 43 -28.72 -3.55 2.76
N LYS A 44 -28.11 -4.40 3.59
CA LYS A 44 -28.15 -5.87 3.45
C LYS A 44 -27.79 -6.37 2.05
N ILE A 45 -26.79 -5.74 1.46
CA ILE A 45 -26.27 -6.12 0.14
C ILE A 45 -25.66 -7.54 0.22
N SER A 46 -25.92 -8.37 -0.79
CA SER A 46 -25.41 -9.75 -0.84
C SER A 46 -23.88 -9.81 -0.90
N GLU A 47 -23.30 -10.86 -0.35
CA GLU A 47 -21.85 -11.09 -0.22
C GLU A 47 -21.14 -11.01 -1.58
N PRO A 48 -21.63 -11.65 -2.68
CA PRO A 48 -21.01 -11.52 -3.99
C PRO A 48 -21.02 -10.09 -4.51
N THR A 49 -22.13 -9.36 -4.32
CA THR A 49 -22.25 -7.97 -4.75
C THR A 49 -21.30 -7.06 -3.99
N LEU A 50 -21.16 -7.25 -2.67
CA LEU A 50 -20.16 -6.56 -1.85
C LEU A 50 -18.74 -6.88 -2.32
N GLY A 51 -18.49 -8.13 -2.74
CA GLY A 51 -17.23 -8.54 -3.36
C GLY A 51 -16.92 -7.73 -4.61
N PHE A 52 -17.88 -7.54 -5.52
CA PHE A 52 -17.70 -6.72 -6.72
C PHE A 52 -17.48 -5.25 -6.38
N ILE A 53 -18.27 -4.66 -5.48
CA ILE A 53 -18.11 -3.27 -5.05
C ILE A 53 -16.71 -3.06 -4.44
N SER A 54 -16.27 -3.95 -3.55
CA SER A 54 -14.95 -3.86 -2.90
C SER A 54 -13.78 -4.02 -3.87
N SER A 55 -13.95 -4.84 -4.90
CA SER A 55 -12.92 -5.15 -5.90
C SER A 55 -12.79 -4.08 -6.99
N ALA A 56 -13.86 -3.37 -7.30
CA ALA A 56 -13.95 -2.51 -8.49
C ALA A 56 -12.83 -1.46 -8.56
N GLY A 57 -12.54 -0.79 -7.44
CA GLY A 57 -11.46 0.19 -7.37
C GLY A 57 -10.07 -0.41 -7.56
N ALA A 58 -9.82 -1.58 -6.96
CA ALA A 58 -8.51 -2.24 -7.06
C ALA A 58 -8.28 -2.84 -8.46
N ILE A 59 -9.32 -3.35 -9.13
CA ILE A 59 -9.24 -3.80 -10.53
C ILE A 59 -8.91 -2.62 -11.45
N ALA A 60 -9.60 -1.49 -11.29
CA ALA A 60 -9.31 -0.28 -12.06
C ALA A 60 -7.88 0.22 -11.80
N TYR A 61 -7.41 0.11 -10.57
CA TYR A 61 -6.05 0.49 -10.17
C TYR A 61 -4.95 -0.30 -10.88
N ILE A 62 -5.21 -1.52 -11.36
CA ILE A 62 -4.26 -2.30 -12.17
C ILE A 62 -3.83 -1.52 -13.43
N PHE A 63 -4.77 -0.83 -14.07
CA PHE A 63 -4.53 -0.07 -15.30
C PHE A 63 -4.18 1.41 -15.04
N ALA A 64 -4.51 1.88 -13.87
CA ALA A 64 -4.42 3.29 -13.49
C ALA A 64 -3.00 3.89 -13.55
N PRO A 65 -1.89 3.20 -13.18
CA PRO A 65 -0.54 3.76 -13.30
C PRO A 65 -0.13 4.06 -14.74
N ILE A 66 -0.60 3.27 -15.72
CA ILE A 66 -0.32 3.48 -17.14
C ILE A 66 -1.02 4.75 -17.63
N LEU A 67 -2.32 4.86 -17.35
CA LEU A 67 -3.11 6.05 -17.68
C LEU A 67 -2.60 7.28 -16.93
N GLY A 68 -2.24 7.10 -15.66
CA GLY A 68 -1.70 8.16 -14.81
C GLY A 68 -0.39 8.74 -15.34
N GLN A 69 0.51 7.91 -15.83
CA GLN A 69 1.75 8.36 -16.45
C GLN A 69 1.49 9.19 -17.73
N PHE A 70 0.57 8.74 -18.57
CA PHE A 70 0.18 9.46 -19.79
C PHE A 70 -0.43 10.83 -19.47
N ILE A 71 -1.36 10.91 -18.50
CA ILE A 71 -1.98 12.17 -18.11
C ILE A 71 -0.92 13.10 -17.48
N THR A 72 -0.11 12.58 -16.55
CA THR A 72 0.93 13.35 -15.86
C THR A 72 1.96 13.93 -16.82
N SER A 73 2.32 13.23 -17.89
CA SER A 73 3.25 13.75 -18.91
C SER A 73 2.71 15.00 -19.62
N LYS A 74 1.39 15.15 -19.71
CA LYS A 74 0.73 16.30 -20.37
C LYS A 74 0.49 17.48 -19.42
N ILE A 75 0.03 17.21 -18.18
CA ILE A 75 -0.40 18.27 -17.27
C ILE A 75 0.62 18.58 -16.16
N GLY A 76 1.64 17.75 -16.00
CA GLY A 76 2.65 17.85 -14.94
C GLY A 76 2.23 17.20 -13.63
N ILE A 77 3.20 16.93 -12.75
CA ILE A 77 2.98 16.19 -11.50
C ILE A 77 2.11 16.99 -10.52
N ARG A 78 2.41 18.28 -10.35
CA ARG A 78 1.64 19.15 -9.44
C ARG A 78 0.17 19.20 -9.82
N ASN A 79 -0.12 19.45 -11.09
CA ASN A 79 -1.51 19.56 -11.57
C ASN A 79 -2.23 18.22 -11.49
N ALA A 80 -1.55 17.10 -11.74
CA ALA A 80 -2.10 15.76 -11.54
C ALA A 80 -2.49 15.53 -10.07
N LEU A 81 -1.65 15.92 -9.12
CA LEU A 81 -1.95 15.80 -7.68
C LEU A 81 -3.10 16.73 -7.23
N ILE A 82 -3.17 17.96 -7.75
CA ILE A 82 -4.30 18.87 -7.49
C ILE A 82 -5.59 18.27 -8.08
N PHE A 83 -5.55 17.81 -9.33
CA PHE A 83 -6.69 17.17 -9.97
C PHE A 83 -7.22 15.99 -9.16
N THR A 84 -6.34 15.10 -8.70
CA THR A 84 -6.75 13.96 -7.86
C THR A 84 -7.37 14.42 -6.54
N SER A 85 -6.86 15.50 -5.95
CA SER A 85 -7.36 16.05 -4.68
C SER A 85 -8.73 16.68 -4.81
N ILE A 86 -9.10 17.18 -6.00
CA ILE A 86 -10.42 17.75 -6.29
C ILE A 86 -11.43 16.65 -6.65
N ILE A 87 -11.04 15.73 -7.55
CA ILE A 87 -11.97 14.70 -8.04
C ILE A 87 -12.30 13.66 -6.96
N THR A 88 -11.35 13.37 -6.07
CA THR A 88 -11.58 12.36 -5.02
C THR A 88 -12.76 12.69 -4.10
N PRO A 89 -12.90 13.89 -3.50
CA PRO A 89 -14.07 14.24 -2.70
C PRO A 89 -15.39 14.16 -3.47
N LEU A 90 -15.40 14.54 -4.74
CA LEU A 90 -16.58 14.47 -5.58
C LEU A 90 -17.05 13.03 -5.79
N LEU A 91 -16.13 12.14 -6.21
CA LEU A 91 -16.46 10.72 -6.40
C LEU A 91 -16.79 10.01 -5.08
N THR A 92 -16.18 10.42 -3.97
CA THR A 92 -16.51 9.90 -2.64
C THR A 92 -17.91 10.32 -2.23
N GLY A 93 -18.29 11.60 -2.45
CA GLY A 93 -19.62 12.11 -2.14
C GLY A 93 -20.73 11.46 -2.95
N LEU A 94 -20.48 11.16 -4.23
CA LEU A 94 -21.46 10.46 -5.08
C LEU A 94 -21.83 9.08 -4.51
N GLN A 95 -20.93 8.38 -3.84
CA GLN A 95 -21.18 7.08 -3.23
C GLN A 95 -22.09 7.16 -1.98
N ILE A 96 -22.30 8.35 -1.41
CA ILE A 96 -23.20 8.57 -0.27
C ILE A 96 -24.61 8.91 -0.75
N ILE A 97 -24.74 9.42 -1.97
CA ILE A 97 -26.03 9.85 -2.52
C ILE A 97 -26.83 8.67 -3.07
N PHE A 98 -26.14 7.70 -3.69
CA PHE A 98 -26.76 6.55 -4.32
C PHE A 98 -26.05 5.27 -3.91
N PHE A 99 -26.77 4.36 -3.24
CA PHE A 99 -26.25 3.07 -2.78
C PHE A 99 -26.52 1.92 -3.74
N GLU A 100 -27.03 2.21 -4.94
CA GLU A 100 -27.24 1.20 -5.98
C GLU A 100 -25.90 0.52 -6.36
N PRO A 101 -25.79 -0.82 -6.33
CA PRO A 101 -24.53 -1.53 -6.52
C PRO A 101 -23.79 -1.16 -7.79
N TRP A 102 -24.49 -1.04 -8.93
CA TRP A 102 -23.87 -0.69 -10.20
C TRP A 102 -23.27 0.71 -10.19
N PHE A 103 -23.93 1.67 -9.51
CA PHE A 103 -23.46 3.03 -9.38
C PHE A 103 -22.23 3.11 -8.49
N LEU A 104 -22.23 2.39 -7.36
CA LEU A 104 -21.07 2.26 -6.49
C LEU A 104 -19.86 1.65 -7.22
N ILE A 105 -20.08 0.61 -8.03
CA ILE A 105 -19.02 0.01 -8.86
C ILE A 105 -18.41 1.05 -9.80
N ILE A 106 -19.21 1.85 -10.51
CA ILE A 106 -18.73 2.92 -11.41
C ILE A 106 -17.91 3.95 -10.64
N CYS A 107 -18.41 4.43 -9.50
CA CYS A 107 -17.70 5.39 -8.66
C CYS A 107 -16.37 4.83 -8.16
N ARG A 108 -16.33 3.55 -7.77
CA ARG A 108 -15.11 2.89 -7.31
C ARG A 108 -14.10 2.64 -8.42
N VAL A 109 -14.55 2.24 -9.61
CA VAL A 109 -13.69 2.17 -10.81
C VAL A 109 -13.06 3.54 -11.06
N SER A 110 -13.86 4.60 -11.05
CA SER A 110 -13.37 5.98 -11.24
C SER A 110 -12.35 6.39 -10.17
N LEU A 111 -12.61 6.09 -8.89
CA LEU A 111 -11.64 6.33 -7.81
C LEU A 111 -10.35 5.53 -7.99
N GLY A 112 -10.44 4.26 -8.40
CA GLY A 112 -9.27 3.43 -8.69
C GLY A 112 -8.38 4.04 -9.77
N LEU A 113 -8.97 4.55 -10.85
CA LEU A 113 -8.24 5.26 -11.91
C LEU A 113 -7.59 6.55 -11.40
N VAL A 114 -8.28 7.32 -10.58
CA VAL A 114 -7.75 8.54 -9.95
C VAL A 114 -6.58 8.23 -9.01
N MET A 115 -6.62 7.09 -8.29
CA MET A 115 -5.53 6.67 -7.41
C MET A 115 -4.24 6.37 -8.18
N GLY A 116 -4.34 5.90 -9.41
CA GLY A 116 -3.18 5.70 -10.29
C GLY A 116 -2.46 6.99 -10.69
N LEU A 117 -3.14 8.15 -10.60
CA LEU A 117 -2.51 9.46 -10.73
C LEU A 117 -1.83 9.91 -9.43
N TYR A 118 -2.25 9.40 -8.29
CA TYR A 118 -1.78 9.90 -7.00
C TYR A 118 -0.45 9.25 -6.55
N TRP A 119 -0.45 7.93 -6.30
CA TRP A 119 0.71 7.25 -5.72
C TRP A 119 1.97 7.31 -6.57
N PRO A 120 1.93 7.04 -7.90
CA PRO A 120 3.10 7.15 -8.75
C PRO A 120 3.69 8.56 -8.77
N ASN A 121 2.84 9.59 -8.72
CA ASN A 121 3.29 10.99 -8.71
C ASN A 121 3.92 11.39 -7.39
N CYS A 122 3.42 10.91 -6.25
CA CYS A 122 4.08 11.11 -4.96
C CYS A 122 5.48 10.47 -4.95
N MET A 123 5.60 9.23 -5.44
CA MET A 123 6.89 8.54 -5.52
C MET A 123 7.85 9.22 -6.50
N ASN A 124 7.33 9.74 -7.61
CA ASN A 124 8.12 10.50 -8.58
C ASN A 124 8.67 11.80 -7.96
N LEU A 125 7.86 12.55 -7.22
CA LEU A 125 8.33 13.74 -6.47
C LEU A 125 9.41 13.39 -5.46
N LEU A 126 9.21 12.35 -4.65
CA LEU A 126 10.20 11.90 -3.68
C LEU A 126 11.52 11.52 -4.36
N SER A 127 11.45 10.81 -5.49
CA SER A 127 12.62 10.45 -6.29
C SER A 127 13.35 11.68 -6.85
N ARG A 128 12.61 12.67 -7.36
CA ARG A 128 13.22 13.94 -7.83
C ARG A 128 13.88 14.71 -6.69
N TRP A 129 13.23 14.80 -5.54
CA TRP A 129 13.83 15.44 -4.36
C TRP A 129 15.06 14.72 -3.85
N GLN A 130 15.12 13.39 -4.00
CA GLN A 130 16.28 12.61 -3.64
C GLN A 130 17.53 13.03 -4.45
N LYS A 131 17.36 13.36 -5.73
CA LYS A 131 18.47 13.78 -6.60
C LYS A 131 19.04 15.16 -6.23
N ILE A 132 18.22 16.05 -5.69
CA ILE A 132 18.60 17.44 -5.33
C ILE A 132 18.82 17.66 -3.83
N SER A 133 18.80 16.60 -3.04
CA SER A 133 18.91 16.66 -1.57
C SER A 133 20.13 15.89 -1.07
N THR A 134 20.63 16.27 0.10
CA THR A 134 21.59 15.44 0.84
C THR A 134 20.95 14.07 1.15
N ARG A 135 21.78 13.03 1.24
CA ARG A 135 21.36 11.64 1.54
C ARG A 135 20.48 11.55 2.79
N GLU A 136 20.84 12.31 3.83
CA GLU A 136 20.08 12.35 5.08
C GLU A 136 18.69 12.97 4.92
N LYS A 137 18.58 14.10 4.18
CA LYS A 137 17.31 14.76 3.88
C LYS A 137 16.42 13.88 3.02
N ALA A 138 16.97 13.21 2.02
CA ALA A 138 16.25 12.26 1.18
C ALA A 138 15.69 11.09 2.00
N LYS A 139 16.53 10.47 2.85
CA LYS A 139 16.13 9.38 3.76
C LYS A 139 15.04 9.84 4.74
N ARG A 140 15.16 11.06 5.28
CA ARG A 140 14.14 11.65 6.18
C ARG A 140 12.81 11.88 5.45
N ASN A 141 12.83 12.42 4.23
CA ASN A 141 11.62 12.65 3.44
C ASN A 141 10.88 11.36 3.13
N PHE A 142 11.60 10.34 2.70
CA PHE A 142 11.02 9.02 2.44
C PHE A 142 10.43 8.40 3.70
N ARG A 143 11.14 8.48 4.83
CA ARG A 143 10.63 8.02 6.12
C ARG A 143 9.38 8.77 6.54
N ASN A 144 9.38 10.09 6.47
CA ASN A 144 8.25 10.92 6.84
C ASN A 144 7.02 10.65 5.97
N PHE A 145 7.22 10.46 4.66
CA PHE A 145 6.14 10.07 3.75
C PHE A 145 5.53 8.72 4.16
N ASN A 146 6.38 7.71 4.43
CA ASN A 146 5.92 6.39 4.87
C ASN A 146 5.19 6.46 6.21
N PHE A 147 5.67 7.24 7.17
CA PHE A 147 4.96 7.46 8.41
C PHE A 147 3.62 8.16 8.19
N SER A 148 3.58 9.20 7.37
CA SER A 148 2.36 10.00 7.15
C SER A 148 1.19 9.13 6.68
N TRP A 149 1.36 8.33 5.62
CA TRP A 149 0.26 7.53 5.12
C TRP A 149 -0.13 6.36 6.06
N ASN A 150 0.84 5.72 6.75
CA ASN A 150 0.54 4.67 7.71
C ASN A 150 -0.20 5.22 8.94
N PHE A 151 0.27 6.35 9.50
CA PHE A 151 -0.43 6.98 10.61
C PHE A 151 -1.81 7.49 10.19
N GLY A 152 -1.94 8.09 9.00
CA GLY A 152 -3.23 8.48 8.47
C GLY A 152 -4.21 7.31 8.48
N PHE A 153 -3.79 6.16 7.96
CA PHE A 153 -4.64 4.96 7.93
C PHE A 153 -5.02 4.47 9.32
N ILE A 154 -4.04 4.34 10.25
CA ILE A 154 -4.28 3.85 11.61
C ILE A 154 -5.19 4.81 12.39
N PHE A 155 -4.86 6.12 12.39
CA PHE A 155 -5.67 7.12 13.07
C PHE A 155 -7.07 7.20 12.48
N GLY A 156 -7.22 7.10 11.16
CA GLY A 156 -8.54 7.06 10.54
C GLY A 156 -9.38 5.89 11.06
N LEU A 157 -8.82 4.69 11.16
CA LEU A 157 -9.55 3.55 11.72
C LEU A 157 -9.91 3.75 13.20
N LEU A 158 -9.03 4.33 14.01
CA LEU A 158 -9.33 4.62 15.42
C LEU A 158 -10.46 5.67 15.54
N PHE A 159 -10.41 6.74 14.73
CA PHE A 159 -11.48 7.73 14.70
C PHE A 159 -12.77 7.15 14.13
N GLY A 160 -12.67 6.32 13.09
CA GLY A 160 -13.82 5.60 12.54
C GLY A 160 -14.51 4.69 13.57
N TYR A 161 -13.73 3.99 14.38
CA TYR A 161 -14.27 3.22 15.52
C TYR A 161 -15.06 4.11 16.48
N VAL A 162 -14.47 5.23 16.91
CA VAL A 162 -15.13 6.17 17.85
C VAL A 162 -16.42 6.73 17.23
N TRP A 163 -16.40 7.11 15.96
CA TRP A 163 -17.59 7.64 15.30
C TRP A 163 -18.66 6.57 15.10
N ALA A 164 -18.29 5.38 14.64
CA ALA A 164 -19.26 4.28 14.49
C ALA A 164 -19.89 3.88 15.84
N PHE A 165 -19.11 3.93 16.91
CA PHE A 165 -19.59 3.60 18.26
C PHE A 165 -20.58 4.64 18.81
N PHE A 166 -20.31 5.94 18.65
CA PHE A 166 -21.15 7.00 19.21
C PHE A 166 -22.24 7.53 18.27
N LEU A 167 -22.02 7.40 16.95
CA LEU A 167 -22.89 8.04 15.94
C LEU A 167 -23.61 7.05 15.04
N ASN A 168 -22.93 6.30 14.28
CA ASN A 168 -23.22 5.16 13.39
C ASN A 168 -22.35 5.19 12.13
N ASP A 169 -22.43 4.15 11.29
CA ASP A 169 -21.64 4.07 10.06
C ASP A 169 -22.05 5.11 9.01
N TYR A 170 -23.35 5.43 8.88
CA TYR A 170 -23.80 6.44 7.91
C TYR A 170 -23.27 7.86 8.22
N ILE A 171 -23.30 8.27 9.48
CA ILE A 171 -22.72 9.57 9.89
C ILE A 171 -21.21 9.54 9.71
N SER A 172 -20.55 8.40 10.00
CA SER A 172 -19.11 8.22 9.76
C SER A 172 -18.74 8.39 8.28
N LEU A 173 -19.61 7.96 7.35
CA LEU A 173 -19.47 8.23 5.91
C LEU A 173 -19.48 9.73 5.60
N ILE A 174 -20.47 10.46 6.11
CA ILE A 174 -20.62 11.90 5.86
C ILE A 174 -19.43 12.68 6.44
N LEU A 175 -19.03 12.37 7.67
CA LEU A 175 -17.88 13.02 8.31
C LEU A 175 -16.57 12.75 7.59
N SER A 176 -16.31 11.50 7.20
CA SER A 176 -15.10 11.15 6.45
C SER A 176 -15.08 11.80 5.07
N TRP A 177 -16.21 11.85 4.36
CA TRP A 177 -16.34 12.59 3.11
C TRP A 177 -16.03 14.08 3.30
N SER A 178 -16.61 14.72 4.32
CA SER A 178 -16.35 16.13 4.62
C SER A 178 -14.86 16.40 4.85
N LEU A 179 -14.16 15.52 5.54
CA LEU A 179 -12.70 15.62 5.75
C LEU A 179 -11.90 15.50 4.45
N SER A 180 -12.41 14.79 3.45
CA SER A 180 -11.71 14.65 2.16
C SER A 180 -11.49 15.99 1.44
N PHE A 181 -12.33 17.00 1.69
CA PHE A 181 -12.18 18.34 1.12
C PHE A 181 -10.90 19.05 1.59
N ILE A 182 -10.33 18.67 2.73
CA ILE A 182 -9.06 19.21 3.23
C ILE A 182 -7.89 18.92 2.27
N LEU A 183 -8.01 17.88 1.43
CA LEU A 183 -7.02 17.58 0.40
C LEU A 183 -6.86 18.72 -0.61
N ILE A 184 -7.93 19.44 -0.92
CA ILE A 184 -7.94 20.49 -1.94
C ILE A 184 -6.98 21.63 -1.56
N PRO A 185 -7.18 22.35 -0.45
CA PRO A 185 -6.30 23.45 -0.09
C PRO A 185 -4.85 22.99 0.13
N ILE A 186 -4.62 21.82 0.73
CA ILE A 186 -3.25 21.33 0.96
C ILE A 186 -2.53 21.07 -0.38
N SER A 187 -3.23 20.54 -1.39
CA SER A 187 -2.62 20.22 -2.68
C SER A 187 -2.09 21.47 -3.44
N PHE A 188 -2.68 22.64 -3.22
CA PHE A 188 -2.22 23.87 -3.84
C PHE A 188 -0.84 24.35 -3.32
N PHE A 189 -0.44 23.91 -2.12
CA PHE A 189 0.88 24.20 -1.56
C PHE A 189 2.00 23.33 -2.14
N ILE A 190 1.68 22.32 -2.98
CA ILE A 190 2.68 21.52 -3.69
C ILE A 190 3.46 22.41 -4.64
N ASN A 191 4.79 22.29 -4.63
CA ASN A 191 5.68 23.09 -5.47
C ASN A 191 5.37 22.91 -6.96
N LYS A 192 5.57 24.00 -7.72
CA LYS A 192 5.47 23.95 -9.19
C LYS A 192 6.55 23.03 -9.76
N ASP A 193 6.24 22.39 -10.89
CA ASP A 193 7.16 21.45 -11.54
C ASP A 193 8.46 22.13 -12.01
N SER A 194 8.40 23.42 -12.35
CA SER A 194 9.57 24.23 -12.71
C SER A 194 10.62 24.34 -11.61
N VAL A 195 10.21 24.25 -10.35
CA VAL A 195 11.13 24.27 -9.19
C VAL A 195 11.86 22.93 -9.01
N ILE A 196 11.37 21.89 -9.70
CA ILE A 196 11.80 20.48 -9.53
C ILE A 196 12.50 19.98 -10.81
N GLN A 197 12.53 20.78 -11.87
CA GLN A 197 13.25 20.42 -13.10
C GLN A 197 14.75 20.55 -12.84
N ILE A 198 15.46 19.44 -12.95
CA ILE A 198 16.92 19.42 -13.01
C ILE A 198 17.29 19.90 -14.40
N PRO A 199 18.10 20.97 -14.58
CA PRO A 199 18.59 21.36 -15.89
C PRO A 199 19.23 20.17 -16.60
N LYS A 200 18.91 19.95 -17.88
CA LYS A 200 19.49 18.84 -18.65
C LYS A 200 21.02 18.89 -18.67
N GLU A 201 21.57 20.08 -18.69
CA GLU A 201 23.01 20.34 -18.63
C GLU A 201 23.68 19.86 -17.35
N GLU A 202 23.01 19.94 -16.18
CA GLU A 202 23.55 19.38 -14.93
C GLU A 202 23.54 17.84 -14.91
N ILE A 203 22.66 17.20 -15.66
CA ILE A 203 22.63 15.73 -15.77
C ILE A 203 23.83 15.24 -16.58
N GLU A 204 24.20 15.91 -17.66
CA GLU A 204 25.37 15.55 -18.46
C GLU A 204 26.68 15.82 -17.71
N ILE A 205 26.79 16.94 -16.98
CA ILE A 205 27.97 17.29 -16.17
C ILE A 205 28.13 16.27 -14.99
N HIS A 206 27.02 15.80 -14.41
CA HIS A 206 27.09 14.79 -13.35
C HIS A 206 27.45 13.38 -13.84
N LEU A 207 27.14 13.05 -15.09
CA LEU A 207 27.54 11.77 -15.69
C LEU A 207 29.02 11.74 -16.15
N GLU A 208 29.60 12.90 -16.43
CA GLU A 208 31.00 13.03 -16.85
C GLU A 208 31.98 13.29 -15.68
N ASN A 209 31.48 13.42 -14.44
CA ASN A 209 32.33 13.74 -13.31
C ASN A 209 32.90 12.45 -12.68
N PRO A 210 34.21 12.10 -12.91
CA PRO A 210 34.81 10.84 -12.42
C PRO A 210 34.80 10.71 -10.89
N VAL A 211 34.68 11.82 -10.16
CA VAL A 211 34.57 11.83 -8.69
C VAL A 211 33.25 11.20 -8.22
N ILE A 212 32.16 11.41 -8.97
CA ILE A 212 30.84 10.83 -8.63
C ILE A 212 30.83 9.33 -9.01
N GLU A 213 31.53 8.95 -10.07
CA GLU A 213 31.69 7.55 -10.45
C GLU A 213 32.56 6.79 -9.44
N GLU A 214 33.58 7.42 -8.86
CA GLU A 214 34.37 6.90 -7.75
C GLU A 214 33.57 6.82 -6.45
N ASP A 215 32.80 7.85 -6.10
CA ASP A 215 31.90 7.81 -4.93
C ASP A 215 30.80 6.77 -5.10
N PHE A 216 30.25 6.60 -6.30
CA PHE A 216 29.28 5.54 -6.61
C PHE A 216 29.96 4.15 -6.60
N LYS A 217 31.21 4.03 -7.10
CA LYS A 217 32.03 2.82 -7.01
C LYS A 217 32.51 2.54 -5.58
N MET A 218 32.82 3.56 -4.78
CA MET A 218 33.10 3.40 -3.34
C MET A 218 31.85 3.04 -2.54
N LEU A 219 30.68 3.60 -2.85
CA LEU A 219 29.40 3.22 -2.25
C LEU A 219 29.02 1.77 -2.61
N THR A 220 29.36 1.32 -3.82
CA THR A 220 29.15 -0.07 -4.24
C THR A 220 30.24 -1.02 -3.71
N LYS A 221 31.46 -0.56 -3.42
CA LYS A 221 32.54 -1.34 -2.80
C LYS A 221 32.48 -1.38 -1.26
N ALA A 222 32.03 -0.30 -0.61
CA ALA A 222 31.95 -0.24 0.85
C ALA A 222 30.79 -1.06 1.45
N ASP A 223 29.77 -1.38 0.65
CA ASP A 223 28.65 -2.26 1.04
C ASP A 223 28.72 -3.58 0.25
N SER A 224 29.77 -4.36 0.46
CA SER A 224 29.84 -5.77 0.01
C SER A 224 28.85 -6.69 0.76
N LYS A 225 27.81 -6.10 1.37
CA LYS A 225 26.70 -6.87 1.94
C LYS A 225 25.90 -7.48 0.80
N PRO A 226 25.53 -8.77 0.89
CA PRO A 226 24.81 -9.47 -0.15
C PRO A 226 23.53 -8.69 -0.49
N SER A 227 23.45 -8.19 -1.73
CA SER A 227 22.29 -7.48 -2.26
C SER A 227 21.12 -8.45 -2.35
N MET A 228 19.89 -7.96 -2.06
CA MET A 228 18.66 -8.74 -2.31
C MET A 228 18.44 -9.04 -3.80
N MET A 229 19.24 -8.49 -4.69
CA MET A 229 19.23 -8.83 -6.13
C MET A 229 19.64 -10.28 -6.43
N SER A 230 20.24 -10.99 -5.49
CA SER A 230 20.47 -12.43 -5.62
C SER A 230 19.16 -13.23 -5.68
N PHE A 231 18.03 -12.63 -5.28
CA PHE A 231 16.71 -13.25 -5.37
C PHE A 231 16.06 -12.96 -6.71
N PRO A 232 15.35 -13.92 -7.32
CA PRO A 232 14.55 -13.63 -8.50
C PRO A 232 13.44 -12.61 -8.13
N ILE A 233 13.18 -11.65 -9.01
CA ILE A 233 12.13 -10.64 -8.78
C ILE A 233 10.75 -11.28 -8.56
N LEU A 234 10.50 -12.46 -9.13
CA LEU A 234 9.30 -13.27 -8.92
C LEU A 234 9.07 -13.59 -7.44
N PHE A 235 10.14 -13.74 -6.63
CA PHE A 235 10.00 -13.95 -5.19
C PHE A 235 9.27 -12.77 -4.53
N SER A 236 9.60 -11.54 -4.94
CA SER A 236 8.91 -10.34 -4.47
C SER A 236 7.43 -10.31 -4.90
N TRP A 237 7.17 -10.50 -6.18
CA TRP A 237 5.80 -10.39 -6.73
C TRP A 237 4.86 -11.46 -6.16
N ILE A 238 5.32 -12.70 -6.06
CA ILE A 238 4.54 -13.79 -5.46
C ILE A 238 4.27 -13.53 -3.98
N GLY A 239 5.26 -13.02 -3.24
CA GLY A 239 5.06 -12.62 -1.85
C GLY A 239 4.01 -11.51 -1.70
N ILE A 240 4.02 -10.51 -2.58
CA ILE A 240 3.03 -9.41 -2.58
C ILE A 240 1.63 -9.91 -2.98
N ILE A 241 1.50 -10.80 -3.97
CA ILE A 241 0.18 -11.38 -4.32
C ILE A 241 -0.39 -12.12 -3.10
N PHE A 242 0.40 -12.97 -2.46
CA PHE A 242 -0.06 -13.71 -1.27
C PHE A 242 -0.47 -12.78 -0.13
N LEU A 243 0.34 -11.74 0.14
CA LEU A 243 0.03 -10.73 1.14
C LEU A 243 -1.27 -10.01 0.81
N ALA A 244 -1.42 -9.51 -0.42
CA ALA A 244 -2.60 -8.76 -0.84
C ALA A 244 -3.86 -9.63 -0.79
N THR A 245 -3.77 -10.89 -1.26
CA THR A 245 -4.85 -11.87 -1.18
C THR A 245 -5.25 -12.15 0.27
N SER A 246 -4.30 -12.56 1.13
CA SER A 246 -4.60 -12.93 2.52
C SER A 246 -5.14 -11.76 3.33
N LYS A 247 -4.53 -10.57 3.18
CA LYS A 247 -4.98 -9.35 3.86
C LYS A 247 -6.39 -8.96 3.40
N SER A 248 -6.65 -9.01 2.10
CA SER A 248 -7.96 -8.70 1.53
C SER A 248 -9.04 -9.65 2.05
N ILE A 249 -8.75 -10.96 2.15
CA ILE A 249 -9.67 -11.93 2.73
C ILE A 249 -10.01 -11.56 4.18
N PHE A 250 -9.00 -11.32 5.01
CA PHE A 250 -9.23 -11.00 6.43
C PHE A 250 -10.08 -9.73 6.60
N GLN A 251 -9.80 -8.71 5.79
CA GLN A 251 -10.54 -7.46 5.82
C GLN A 251 -11.97 -7.59 5.31
N PHE A 252 -12.19 -8.42 4.29
CA PHE A 252 -13.50 -8.65 3.69
C PHE A 252 -14.37 -9.57 4.55
N THR A 253 -13.81 -10.64 5.13
CA THR A 253 -14.60 -11.67 5.78
C THR A 253 -14.91 -11.41 7.24
N TYR A 254 -14.08 -10.63 7.95
CA TYR A 254 -14.30 -10.36 9.37
C TYR A 254 -15.69 -9.77 9.68
N PRO A 255 -16.25 -8.81 8.91
CA PRO A 255 -17.60 -8.32 9.11
C PRO A 255 -18.68 -9.41 9.08
N PHE A 256 -18.55 -10.43 8.23
CA PHE A 256 -19.52 -11.53 8.17
C PHE A 256 -19.47 -12.42 9.43
N PHE A 257 -18.30 -12.60 10.03
CA PHE A 257 -18.20 -13.27 11.32
C PHE A 257 -18.90 -12.49 12.43
N LEU A 258 -18.86 -11.16 12.38
CA LEU A 258 -19.58 -10.32 13.36
C LEU A 258 -21.08 -10.50 13.22
N ILE A 259 -21.62 -10.44 11.99
CA ILE A 259 -23.05 -10.64 11.74
C ILE A 259 -23.47 -12.04 12.18
N ALA A 260 -22.71 -13.09 11.84
CA ALA A 260 -23.01 -14.45 12.26
C ALA A 260 -23.05 -14.64 13.79
N ASN A 261 -22.39 -13.76 14.53
CA ASN A 261 -22.39 -13.72 16.00
C ASN A 261 -23.27 -12.61 16.60
N SER A 262 -24.08 -11.94 15.78
CA SER A 262 -24.98 -10.83 16.21
C SER A 262 -24.24 -9.68 16.90
N LEU A 263 -23.04 -9.36 16.43
CA LEU A 263 -22.20 -8.29 16.95
C LEU A 263 -22.27 -7.03 16.05
N GLU A 264 -21.96 -5.89 16.65
CA GLU A 264 -21.96 -4.61 15.99
C GLU A 264 -20.79 -4.43 15.01
N SER A 265 -20.97 -3.55 14.04
CA SER A 265 -20.01 -3.23 12.96
C SER A 265 -18.73 -2.55 13.45
N ASN A 266 -18.78 -1.82 14.56
CA ASN A 266 -17.70 -0.95 15.04
C ASN A 266 -16.37 -1.70 15.26
N SER A 267 -16.40 -2.97 15.71
CA SER A 267 -15.18 -3.75 15.93
C SER A 267 -14.39 -4.05 14.65
N THR A 268 -14.99 -3.90 13.46
CA THR A 268 -14.30 -4.05 12.19
C THR A 268 -13.15 -3.05 12.02
N TYR A 269 -13.33 -1.83 12.54
CA TYR A 269 -12.30 -0.79 12.51
C TYR A 269 -11.11 -1.18 13.40
N LEU A 270 -11.36 -1.72 14.61
CA LEU A 270 -10.30 -2.10 15.53
C LEU A 270 -9.45 -3.25 14.97
N VAL A 271 -10.08 -4.27 14.40
CA VAL A 271 -9.35 -5.41 13.83
C VAL A 271 -8.53 -4.97 12.62
N GLN A 272 -9.08 -4.14 11.74
CA GLN A 272 -8.33 -3.60 10.61
C GLN A 272 -7.20 -2.68 11.07
N GLY A 273 -7.43 -1.87 12.10
CA GLY A 273 -6.40 -1.05 12.75
C GLY A 273 -5.30 -1.91 13.37
N GLY A 274 -5.65 -2.99 14.03
CA GLY A 274 -4.74 -3.99 14.59
C GLY A 274 -3.85 -4.63 13.50
N ILE A 275 -4.46 -5.07 12.39
CA ILE A 275 -3.72 -5.59 11.22
C ILE A 275 -2.70 -4.56 10.73
N GLN A 276 -3.11 -3.29 10.57
CA GLN A 276 -2.23 -2.25 10.04
C GLN A 276 -1.12 -1.86 11.00
N LEU A 277 -1.43 -1.77 12.29
CA LEU A 277 -0.44 -1.47 13.33
C LEU A 277 0.61 -2.59 13.42
N ALA A 278 0.17 -3.85 13.46
CA ALA A 278 1.05 -5.00 13.47
C ALA A 278 1.88 -5.08 12.18
N GLN A 279 1.29 -4.74 11.02
CA GLN A 279 2.03 -4.68 9.74
C GLN A 279 3.12 -3.60 9.78
N LEU A 280 2.84 -2.44 10.34
CA LEU A 280 3.83 -1.38 10.50
C LEU A 280 4.99 -1.83 11.42
N ALA A 281 4.68 -2.53 12.53
CA ALA A 281 5.70 -3.10 13.40
C ALA A 281 6.57 -4.14 12.65
N GLY A 282 5.94 -5.04 11.89
CA GLY A 282 6.64 -6.02 11.05
C GLY A 282 7.54 -5.38 10.00
N LEU A 283 7.06 -4.35 9.29
CA LEU A 283 7.84 -3.57 8.33
C LEU A 283 9.06 -2.91 8.99
N THR A 284 8.88 -2.35 10.17
CA THR A 284 9.97 -1.69 10.91
C THR A 284 11.02 -2.71 11.35
N TRP A 285 10.58 -3.84 11.87
CA TRP A 285 11.46 -4.89 12.35
C TRP A 285 12.27 -5.55 11.21
N ILE A 286 11.61 -5.92 10.12
CA ILE A 286 12.28 -6.57 8.97
C ILE A 286 13.34 -5.67 8.35
N ASN A 287 13.17 -4.35 8.37
CA ASN A 287 14.15 -3.41 7.84
C ASN A 287 15.46 -3.36 8.62
N GLN A 288 15.46 -3.83 9.87
CA GLN A 288 16.66 -3.94 10.70
C GLN A 288 17.40 -5.27 10.49
N MET A 289 16.78 -6.26 9.83
CA MET A 289 17.36 -7.58 9.62
C MET A 289 18.33 -7.60 8.43
N ASN A 290 19.33 -8.48 8.51
CA ASN A 290 20.19 -8.77 7.36
C ASN A 290 19.44 -9.58 6.28
N VAL A 291 20.01 -9.66 5.08
CA VAL A 291 19.43 -10.28 3.88
C VAL A 291 18.96 -11.72 4.13
N TYR A 292 19.79 -12.55 4.78
CA TYR A 292 19.45 -13.95 5.05
C TYR A 292 18.30 -14.09 6.01
N LYS A 293 18.28 -13.28 7.08
CA LYS A 293 17.17 -13.26 8.04
C LYS A 293 15.89 -12.78 7.40
N ARG A 294 15.93 -11.78 6.50
CA ARG A 294 14.72 -11.31 5.76
C ARG A 294 14.10 -12.42 4.93
N LYS A 295 14.92 -13.19 4.18
CA LYS A 295 14.46 -14.34 3.41
C LYS A 295 13.72 -15.34 4.28
N SER A 296 14.38 -15.80 5.33
CA SER A 296 13.80 -16.78 6.24
C SER A 296 12.53 -16.26 6.91
N SER A 297 12.53 -15.00 7.35
CA SER A 297 11.34 -14.37 7.95
C SER A 297 10.16 -14.31 6.99
N ALA A 298 10.36 -14.02 5.70
CA ALA A 298 9.29 -14.01 4.72
C ALA A 298 8.66 -15.40 4.54
N ILE A 299 9.47 -16.46 4.42
CA ILE A 299 9.00 -17.84 4.27
C ILE A 299 8.30 -18.31 5.56
N ILE A 300 8.92 -18.06 6.72
CA ILE A 300 8.33 -18.40 8.03
C ILE A 300 6.99 -17.66 8.23
N SER A 301 6.87 -16.43 7.71
CA SER A 301 5.63 -15.67 7.81
C SER A 301 4.49 -16.30 7.02
N ILE A 302 4.76 -16.82 5.81
CA ILE A 302 3.74 -17.55 5.04
C ILE A 302 3.33 -18.82 5.79
N PHE A 303 4.31 -19.58 6.28
CA PHE A 303 4.04 -20.78 7.08
C PHE A 303 3.22 -20.46 8.34
N ALA A 304 3.60 -19.41 9.08
CA ALA A 304 2.87 -18.97 10.26
C ALA A 304 1.42 -18.57 9.94
N LEU A 305 1.19 -17.87 8.81
CA LEU A 305 -0.17 -17.52 8.36
C LEU A 305 -1.00 -18.77 8.04
N VAL A 306 -0.41 -19.80 7.45
CA VAL A 306 -1.08 -21.09 7.21
C VAL A 306 -1.45 -21.76 8.52
N VAL A 307 -0.52 -21.86 9.48
CA VAL A 307 -0.76 -22.47 10.80
C VAL A 307 -1.83 -21.70 11.58
N ILE A 308 -1.73 -20.38 11.59
CA ILE A 308 -2.68 -19.49 12.25
C ILE A 308 -4.09 -19.67 11.64
N THR A 309 -4.19 -19.69 10.32
CA THR A 309 -5.48 -19.90 9.64
C THR A 309 -6.06 -21.27 9.99
N PHE A 310 -5.23 -22.30 10.06
CA PHE A 310 -5.68 -23.63 10.48
C PHE A 310 -6.22 -23.64 11.91
N SER A 311 -5.60 -22.87 12.83
CA SER A 311 -6.03 -22.82 14.25
C SER A 311 -7.44 -22.23 14.42
N ILE A 312 -7.95 -21.47 13.46
CA ILE A 312 -9.32 -20.90 13.52
C ILE A 312 -10.38 -22.00 13.49
N PHE A 313 -10.13 -23.10 12.80
CA PHE A 313 -11.06 -24.26 12.81
C PHE A 313 -11.19 -24.93 14.18
N SER A 314 -10.17 -24.78 15.02
CA SER A 314 -10.15 -25.40 16.36
C SER A 314 -10.78 -24.54 17.45
N VAL A 315 -10.88 -23.22 17.22
CA VAL A 315 -11.33 -22.25 18.22
C VAL A 315 -12.41 -21.36 17.59
N GLY A 316 -13.66 -21.69 17.83
CA GLY A 316 -14.82 -20.96 17.25
C GLY A 316 -15.10 -19.57 17.84
N SER A 317 -14.23 -19.02 18.69
CA SER A 317 -14.45 -17.72 19.32
C SER A 317 -14.15 -16.56 18.37
N ILE A 318 -15.09 -15.63 18.25
CA ILE A 318 -14.94 -14.40 17.43
C ILE A 318 -13.78 -13.52 17.93
N TRP A 319 -13.54 -13.48 19.24
CA TRP A 319 -12.43 -12.73 19.82
C TRP A 319 -11.07 -13.33 19.45
N TYR A 320 -11.01 -14.66 19.37
CA TYR A 320 -9.82 -15.35 18.89
C TYR A 320 -9.54 -15.00 17.43
N ILE A 321 -10.57 -15.01 16.57
CA ILE A 321 -10.46 -14.59 15.16
C ILE A 321 -9.96 -13.14 15.06
N ALA A 322 -10.49 -12.23 15.87
CA ALA A 322 -10.08 -10.83 15.91
C ALA A 322 -8.59 -10.67 16.27
N ILE A 323 -8.13 -11.36 17.30
CA ILE A 323 -6.73 -11.33 17.74
C ILE A 323 -5.81 -11.90 16.64
N ILE A 324 -6.17 -13.05 16.09
CA ILE A 324 -5.42 -13.73 15.06
C ILE A 324 -5.29 -12.85 13.79
N PHE A 325 -6.38 -12.24 13.34
CA PHE A 325 -6.34 -11.32 12.20
C PHE A 325 -5.43 -10.13 12.49
N SER A 326 -5.54 -9.54 13.67
CA SER A 326 -4.68 -8.42 14.07
C SER A 326 -3.19 -8.80 14.07
N VAL A 327 -2.85 -9.93 14.71
CA VAL A 327 -1.46 -10.43 14.79
C VAL A 327 -0.91 -10.83 13.43
N SER A 328 -1.75 -11.32 12.50
CA SER A 328 -1.36 -11.64 11.13
C SER A 328 -0.73 -10.45 10.40
N GLY A 329 -1.08 -9.24 10.80
CA GLY A 329 -0.45 -8.02 10.29
C GLY A 329 1.07 -8.02 10.42
N LEU A 330 1.64 -8.57 11.50
CA LEU A 330 3.08 -8.67 11.69
C LEU A 330 3.76 -9.47 10.56
N PHE A 331 3.17 -10.59 10.20
CA PHE A 331 3.65 -11.45 9.12
C PHE A 331 3.47 -10.80 7.76
N PHE A 332 2.37 -10.08 7.56
CA PHE A 332 2.21 -9.22 6.38
C PHE A 332 3.31 -8.17 6.28
N GLY A 333 3.72 -7.57 7.40
CA GLY A 333 4.83 -6.63 7.45
C GLY A 333 6.16 -7.25 7.02
N PHE A 334 6.46 -8.46 7.46
CA PHE A 334 7.69 -9.18 7.06
C PHE A 334 7.72 -9.51 5.58
N ILE A 335 6.62 -10.02 5.02
CA ILE A 335 6.50 -10.31 3.58
C ILE A 335 6.64 -9.03 2.77
N HIS A 336 5.89 -7.98 3.15
CA HIS A 336 5.89 -6.69 2.46
C HIS A 336 7.28 -6.05 2.45
N GLY A 337 7.92 -5.93 3.62
CA GLY A 337 9.24 -5.30 3.73
C GLY A 337 10.34 -6.05 2.96
N THR A 338 10.30 -7.38 2.96
CA THR A 338 11.22 -8.19 2.15
C THR A 338 10.99 -7.96 0.65
N SER A 339 9.75 -8.01 0.20
CA SER A 339 9.37 -7.84 -1.19
C SER A 339 9.71 -6.43 -1.71
N MET A 340 9.39 -5.40 -0.93
CA MET A 340 9.74 -4.01 -1.25
C MET A 340 11.24 -3.81 -1.40
N LYS A 341 12.05 -4.42 -0.52
CA LYS A 341 13.50 -4.29 -0.61
C LYS A 341 14.07 -4.95 -1.88
N ILE A 342 13.57 -6.14 -2.25
CA ILE A 342 13.97 -6.80 -3.50
C ILE A 342 13.61 -5.89 -4.69
N MET A 343 12.40 -5.35 -4.72
CA MET A 343 11.93 -4.47 -5.79
C MET A 343 12.79 -3.20 -5.90
N LEU A 344 13.12 -2.57 -4.77
CA LEU A 344 13.96 -1.37 -4.75
C LEU A 344 15.38 -1.64 -5.25
N ASP A 345 15.99 -2.76 -4.87
CA ASP A 345 17.33 -3.15 -5.33
C ASP A 345 17.34 -3.43 -6.85
N TYR A 346 16.31 -4.08 -7.39
CA TYR A 346 16.15 -4.26 -8.85
C TYR A 346 15.89 -2.93 -9.56
N GLY A 347 15.06 -2.06 -8.98
CA GLY A 347 14.74 -0.75 -9.52
C GLY A 347 15.97 0.15 -9.62
N ALA A 348 16.83 0.14 -8.62
CA ALA A 348 18.04 0.96 -8.58
C ALA A 348 19.01 0.68 -9.73
N THR A 349 19.07 -0.58 -10.20
CA THR A 349 20.03 -1.01 -11.22
C THR A 349 19.49 -1.04 -12.65
N LYS A 350 18.16 -1.15 -12.84
CA LYS A 350 17.59 -1.36 -14.17
C LYS A 350 16.62 -0.25 -14.59
N ASN A 351 15.47 -0.15 -13.97
CA ASN A 351 14.46 0.86 -14.28
C ASN A 351 13.46 0.97 -13.13
N THR A 352 13.64 1.96 -12.27
CA THR A 352 12.84 2.14 -11.05
C THR A 352 11.34 2.26 -11.33
N GLY A 353 10.95 2.99 -12.37
CA GLY A 353 9.55 3.22 -12.70
C GLY A 353 8.83 1.93 -13.12
N ARG A 354 9.46 1.08 -13.91
CA ARG A 354 8.87 -0.17 -14.39
C ARG A 354 8.60 -1.18 -13.25
N TYR A 355 9.56 -1.35 -12.35
CA TYR A 355 9.40 -2.30 -11.25
C TYR A 355 8.37 -1.82 -10.22
N SER A 356 8.33 -0.51 -9.94
CA SER A 356 7.29 0.08 -9.10
C SER A 356 5.90 -0.09 -9.72
N MET A 357 5.74 0.16 -11.02
CA MET A 357 4.47 -0.02 -11.73
C MET A 357 3.99 -1.48 -11.67
N ILE A 358 4.87 -2.46 -11.93
CA ILE A 358 4.51 -3.88 -11.85
C ILE A 358 4.10 -4.25 -10.43
N ASN A 359 4.78 -3.73 -9.41
CA ASN A 359 4.40 -3.98 -8.01
C ASN A 359 2.99 -3.48 -7.71
N GLU A 360 2.60 -2.30 -8.19
CA GLU A 360 1.25 -1.77 -8.01
C GLU A 360 0.20 -2.63 -8.75
N ILE A 361 0.52 -3.10 -9.96
CA ILE A 361 -0.34 -4.05 -10.70
C ILE A 361 -0.55 -5.34 -9.89
N VAL A 362 0.52 -5.89 -9.34
CA VAL A 362 0.50 -7.13 -8.55
C VAL A 362 -0.33 -6.96 -7.27
N ILE A 363 -0.20 -5.83 -6.59
CA ILE A 363 -1.03 -5.45 -5.44
C ILE A 363 -2.50 -5.35 -5.87
N GLY A 364 -2.76 -4.68 -6.99
CA GLY A 364 -4.10 -4.51 -7.55
C GLY A 364 -4.77 -5.85 -7.89
N ILE A 365 -4.04 -6.82 -8.41
CA ILE A 365 -4.56 -8.18 -8.67
C ILE A 365 -5.02 -8.84 -7.36
N GLY A 366 -4.18 -8.83 -6.32
CA GLY A 366 -4.52 -9.43 -5.04
C GLY A 366 -5.74 -8.80 -4.38
N PHE A 367 -5.78 -7.47 -4.28
CA PHE A 367 -6.92 -6.75 -3.69
C PHE A 367 -8.15 -6.71 -4.61
N GLY A 368 -7.97 -6.82 -5.93
CA GLY A 368 -9.08 -6.74 -6.89
C GLY A 368 -9.80 -8.07 -7.08
N VAL A 369 -9.08 -9.17 -7.26
CA VAL A 369 -9.71 -10.48 -7.52
C VAL A 369 -10.27 -11.10 -6.24
N THR A 370 -9.56 -10.91 -5.14
CA THR A 370 -9.85 -11.63 -3.89
C THR A 370 -11.24 -11.37 -3.29
N PRO A 371 -11.75 -10.12 -3.17
CA PRO A 371 -13.08 -9.91 -2.59
C PRO A 371 -14.21 -10.52 -3.43
N ILE A 372 -14.06 -10.57 -4.77
CA ILE A 372 -15.04 -11.25 -5.63
C ILE A 372 -15.09 -12.73 -5.27
N VAL A 373 -13.94 -13.39 -5.27
CA VAL A 373 -13.84 -14.83 -4.94
C VAL A 373 -14.35 -15.07 -3.52
N ALA A 374 -13.94 -14.23 -2.56
CA ALA A 374 -14.37 -14.34 -1.18
C ALA A 374 -15.89 -14.15 -1.03
N GLY A 375 -16.51 -13.22 -1.75
CA GLY A 375 -17.95 -13.00 -1.72
C GLY A 375 -18.74 -14.25 -2.14
N TYR A 376 -18.34 -14.92 -3.22
CA TYR A 376 -18.97 -16.18 -3.64
C TYR A 376 -18.74 -17.31 -2.64
N ILE A 377 -17.53 -17.43 -2.08
CA ILE A 377 -17.21 -18.47 -1.09
C ILE A 377 -18.04 -18.26 0.18
N VAL A 378 -18.09 -17.03 0.69
CA VAL A 378 -18.83 -16.66 1.91
C VAL A 378 -20.34 -16.91 1.73
N ALA A 379 -20.92 -16.62 0.55
CA ALA A 379 -22.32 -16.88 0.24
C ALA A 379 -22.68 -18.38 0.31
N VAL A 380 -21.71 -19.28 0.04
CA VAL A 380 -21.91 -20.74 0.20
C VAL A 380 -21.70 -21.16 1.65
N ASN A 381 -20.56 -20.82 2.22
CA ASN A 381 -20.24 -21.06 3.64
C ASN A 381 -19.06 -20.18 4.07
N LEU A 382 -19.27 -19.41 5.13
CA LEU A 382 -18.28 -18.49 5.66
C LEU A 382 -16.93 -19.17 6.01
N TYR A 383 -16.94 -20.39 6.51
CA TYR A 383 -15.73 -21.12 6.88
C TYR A 383 -14.91 -21.64 5.70
N PHE A 384 -15.51 -21.80 4.51
CA PHE A 384 -14.76 -22.24 3.33
C PHE A 384 -13.69 -21.24 2.88
N ILE A 385 -13.80 -19.98 3.31
CA ILE A 385 -12.76 -19.00 3.06
C ILE A 385 -11.43 -19.38 3.69
N PHE A 386 -11.43 -20.03 4.85
CA PHE A 386 -10.21 -20.50 5.49
C PHE A 386 -9.57 -21.65 4.72
N VAL A 387 -10.38 -22.53 4.13
CA VAL A 387 -9.88 -23.58 3.23
C VAL A 387 -9.18 -22.95 2.03
N PHE A 388 -9.77 -21.89 1.46
CA PHE A 388 -9.16 -21.16 0.35
C PHE A 388 -7.81 -20.52 0.75
N ILE A 389 -7.71 -19.92 1.95
CA ILE A 389 -6.45 -19.35 2.45
C ILE A 389 -5.42 -20.45 2.70
N LEU A 390 -5.82 -21.61 3.24
CA LEU A 390 -4.92 -22.72 3.50
C LEU A 390 -4.33 -23.27 2.20
N VAL A 391 -5.18 -23.57 1.21
CA VAL A 391 -4.75 -24.09 -0.10
C VAL A 391 -3.84 -23.09 -0.81
N SER A 392 -4.25 -21.82 -0.87
CA SER A 392 -3.41 -20.78 -1.47
C SER A 392 -2.10 -20.59 -0.68
N GLY A 393 -2.14 -20.53 0.64
CA GLY A 393 -0.96 -20.37 1.49
C GLY A 393 0.06 -21.50 1.31
N ILE A 394 -0.40 -22.76 1.26
CA ILE A 394 0.48 -23.92 0.99
C ILE A 394 1.10 -23.80 -0.42
N THR A 395 0.29 -23.43 -1.42
CA THR A 395 0.78 -23.24 -2.79
C THR A 395 1.86 -22.14 -2.84
N PHE A 396 1.60 -20.99 -2.25
CA PHE A 396 2.56 -19.89 -2.18
C PHE A 396 3.82 -20.26 -1.39
N LEU A 397 3.69 -21.03 -0.31
CA LEU A 397 4.82 -21.51 0.49
C LEU A 397 5.74 -22.41 -0.33
N ILE A 398 5.17 -23.35 -1.11
CA ILE A 398 5.93 -24.23 -2.00
C ILE A 398 6.68 -23.41 -3.05
N ILE A 399 6.00 -22.49 -3.74
CA ILE A 399 6.59 -21.63 -4.78
C ILE A 399 7.71 -20.77 -4.20
N GLN A 400 7.47 -20.10 -3.07
CA GLN A 400 8.46 -19.25 -2.40
C GLN A 400 9.70 -20.05 -1.95
N THR A 401 9.48 -21.25 -1.41
CA THR A 401 10.58 -22.14 -1.00
C THR A 401 11.39 -22.59 -2.22
N TYR A 402 10.74 -22.95 -3.33
CA TYR A 402 11.40 -23.32 -4.57
C TYR A 402 12.25 -22.16 -5.12
N LEU A 403 11.67 -20.96 -5.27
CA LEU A 403 12.38 -19.78 -5.74
C LEU A 403 13.56 -19.41 -4.84
N SER A 404 13.45 -19.70 -3.55
CA SER A 404 14.51 -19.41 -2.60
C SER A 404 15.72 -20.33 -2.68
N ARG A 405 15.58 -21.55 -3.22
CA ARG A 405 16.67 -22.54 -3.39
C ARG A 405 17.66 -22.13 -4.47
N ASN A 406 17.21 -21.43 -5.49
CA ASN A 406 18.03 -21.03 -6.65
C ASN A 406 18.92 -19.81 -6.36
N VAL A 407 18.91 -19.29 -5.14
CA VAL A 407 19.81 -18.22 -4.72
C VAL A 407 21.19 -18.81 -4.49
N LYS A 408 22.08 -18.64 -5.46
CA LYS A 408 23.50 -19.00 -5.29
C LYS A 408 24.04 -18.24 -4.06
N LYS A 409 24.53 -18.99 -3.05
CA LYS A 409 25.37 -18.40 -2.02
C LYS A 409 26.53 -17.72 -2.76
N SER A 410 26.58 -16.41 -2.76
CA SER A 410 27.80 -15.68 -3.10
C SER A 410 28.85 -16.25 -2.18
N LYS A 411 29.86 -16.92 -2.75
CA LYS A 411 31.01 -17.35 -2.00
C LYS A 411 31.57 -16.08 -1.37
N GLU A 412 31.52 -15.99 -0.06
CA GLU A 412 32.37 -15.12 0.71
C GLU A 412 33.78 -15.55 0.34
N THR A 413 34.42 -14.79 -0.54
CA THR A 413 35.87 -14.82 -0.67
C THR A 413 36.39 -14.26 0.64
N SER A 414 36.89 -15.17 1.44
CA SER A 414 37.69 -14.98 2.63
C SER A 414 38.77 -13.89 2.44
#